data_2f0273310e51d66017cfde8b3b6719bc
#
_entry.id   2f0273310e51d66017cfde8b3b6719bc
#
_cell.length_a   1.000
_cell.length_b   1.000
_cell.length_c   1.000
_cell.angle_alpha   90.00
_cell.angle_beta   90.00
_cell.angle_gamma   90.00
#
_symmetry.space_group_name_H-M   'P 1'
#
loop_
_entity.id
_entity.type
_entity.pdbx_description
1 polymer ?
#
loop_
_entity_poly.entity_id
_entity_poly.type
_entity_poly.pdbx_seq_one_letter_code
_entity_poly.pdbx_strand_id
1 'polypeptide(L)'
;MIRISQLKLPAGHSKTELYHKAAKVLHIKSEQIASLQIRRQSIDARKKPDIFLIYVVDITLNGISEQNCVSRSKNKDVSIVTERPYQFPKPGTKALRRRPVIIGSGPAGLFCCYMLAQNGYRPILLERGKDVEARKKDVETFWNGGPLNPESNVSFGEGGAGTFSDGKLNTLIKDKDGRGRHVLSIFVENGAQPEILYEAKPHIGTDVLSNVVKQMREKIIQLGGEVRFESRVETFRTENGALTGVILSDGSVIDTETAVLAIGHSARDTFFKLYESGLHMEAKAFAVGLRVEHPQELINQSQYGTLHPDSLGAAPYKVTARTSGGRGVYSFCMCPGGYVVNASSEPGRIAVNGMSYSGRNGANANSAIIVSVTHADYGSDEPLAGIEFQRRLEEKAFSAGCGKIPVERYGDFSDTATTGHIPTEFVPAIKGQWTFADVKSVLPDSLSEAFIEGMEQFGHRIPGFDDANAVVSGIESRTSSPVRIVRDDTLQANIRGVYPCGEGAGYAGGITSAAMDGVRVAEAIASCYAPFSETGK
;
A
#
# COMPACT_ATOMS: atom_id res chain seq x y z
N MET A 1 -16.26 -20.18 -20.78
CA MET A 1 -14.99 -19.57 -21.28
C MET A 1 -13.85 -20.54 -21.13
N ILE A 2 -12.89 -20.50 -22.06
CA ILE A 2 -11.63 -21.26 -21.99
C ILE A 2 -10.56 -20.39 -21.34
N ARG A 3 -9.91 -20.88 -20.30
CA ARG A 3 -8.70 -20.25 -19.75
C ARG A 3 -7.47 -20.94 -20.31
N ILE A 4 -6.53 -20.14 -20.82
CA ILE A 4 -5.19 -20.59 -21.18
C ILE A 4 -4.21 -19.92 -20.21
N SER A 5 -3.46 -20.75 -19.50
CA SER A 5 -2.36 -20.31 -18.64
C SER A 5 -1.02 -20.48 -19.37
N GLN A 6 0.02 -19.76 -18.87
CA GLN A 6 1.40 -19.89 -19.38
C GLN A 6 1.60 -19.59 -20.87
N LEU A 7 0.78 -18.72 -21.47
CA LEU A 7 1.06 -18.23 -22.83
C LEU A 7 2.31 -17.34 -22.80
N LYS A 8 3.39 -17.82 -23.38
CA LYS A 8 4.70 -17.15 -23.39
C LYS A 8 4.97 -16.50 -24.75
N LEU A 9 5.27 -15.18 -24.72
CA LEU A 9 5.61 -14.36 -25.89
C LEU A 9 6.84 -13.49 -25.58
N PRO A 10 7.70 -13.15 -26.56
CA PRO A 10 8.79 -12.20 -26.35
C PRO A 10 8.27 -10.85 -25.86
N ALA A 11 9.07 -10.14 -25.08
CA ALA A 11 8.78 -8.75 -24.76
C ALA A 11 8.73 -7.92 -26.07
N GLY A 12 7.79 -6.97 -26.17
CA GLY A 12 7.60 -6.18 -27.40
C GLY A 12 6.74 -6.82 -28.49
N HIS A 13 6.16 -8.02 -28.25
CA HIS A 13 5.21 -8.62 -29.19
C HIS A 13 3.94 -7.75 -29.36
N SER A 14 3.28 -7.90 -30.49
CA SER A 14 2.02 -7.23 -30.80
C SER A 14 0.80 -7.94 -30.17
N LYS A 15 -0.30 -7.22 -30.03
CA LYS A 15 -1.58 -7.80 -29.61
C LYS A 15 -2.06 -8.92 -30.55
N THR A 16 -1.80 -8.80 -31.85
CA THR A 16 -2.14 -9.80 -32.86
C THR A 16 -1.40 -11.12 -32.62
N GLU A 17 -0.12 -11.06 -32.24
CA GLU A 17 0.66 -12.25 -31.91
C GLU A 17 0.12 -13.00 -30.70
N LEU A 18 -0.45 -12.29 -29.71
CA LEU A 18 -1.11 -12.93 -28.59
C LEU A 18 -2.35 -13.74 -29.03
N TYR A 19 -3.18 -13.18 -29.93
CA TYR A 19 -4.32 -13.89 -30.52
C TYR A 19 -3.87 -15.11 -31.33
N HIS A 20 -2.88 -14.98 -32.19
CA HIS A 20 -2.33 -16.09 -32.96
C HIS A 20 -1.76 -17.19 -32.08
N LYS A 21 -1.03 -16.82 -31.03
CA LYS A 21 -0.49 -17.78 -30.04
C LYS A 21 -1.60 -18.55 -29.32
N ALA A 22 -2.64 -17.86 -28.90
CA ALA A 22 -3.79 -18.48 -28.26
C ALA A 22 -4.54 -19.42 -29.20
N ALA A 23 -4.81 -19.01 -30.43
CA ALA A 23 -5.43 -19.83 -31.46
C ALA A 23 -4.62 -21.11 -31.77
N LYS A 24 -3.28 -20.98 -31.88
CA LYS A 24 -2.37 -22.12 -32.07
C LYS A 24 -2.46 -23.13 -30.92
N VAL A 25 -2.51 -22.67 -29.68
CA VAL A 25 -2.65 -23.54 -28.50
C VAL A 25 -3.99 -24.28 -28.47
N LEU A 26 -5.05 -23.67 -28.99
CA LEU A 26 -6.38 -24.26 -29.08
C LEU A 26 -6.63 -25.07 -30.34
N HIS A 27 -5.66 -25.11 -31.29
CA HIS A 27 -5.78 -25.73 -32.60
C HIS A 27 -6.99 -25.22 -33.41
N ILE A 28 -7.18 -23.88 -33.41
CA ILE A 28 -8.24 -23.18 -34.14
C ILE A 28 -7.69 -22.02 -34.97
N LYS A 29 -8.51 -21.41 -35.82
CA LYS A 29 -8.17 -20.16 -36.51
C LYS A 29 -8.40 -18.96 -35.60
N SER A 30 -7.64 -17.88 -35.76
CA SER A 30 -7.77 -16.66 -34.92
C SER A 30 -9.15 -16.01 -35.04
N GLU A 31 -9.80 -16.09 -36.22
CA GLU A 31 -11.15 -15.54 -36.45
C GLU A 31 -12.25 -16.26 -35.66
N GLN A 32 -11.96 -17.45 -35.13
CA GLN A 32 -12.88 -18.22 -34.29
C GLN A 32 -12.85 -17.78 -32.83
N ILE A 33 -11.90 -16.89 -32.46
CA ILE A 33 -11.88 -16.25 -31.15
C ILE A 33 -12.84 -15.06 -31.17
N ALA A 34 -13.94 -15.17 -30.42
CA ALA A 34 -14.92 -14.08 -30.26
C ALA A 34 -14.38 -12.97 -29.36
N SER A 35 -13.75 -13.35 -28.24
CA SER A 35 -13.09 -12.42 -27.34
C SER A 35 -11.89 -13.06 -26.67
N LEU A 36 -10.87 -12.25 -26.37
CA LEU A 36 -9.73 -12.60 -25.55
C LEU A 36 -9.54 -11.54 -24.47
N GLN A 37 -9.64 -11.96 -23.23
CA GLN A 37 -9.42 -11.10 -22.07
C GLN A 37 -8.17 -11.53 -21.32
N ILE A 38 -7.22 -10.61 -21.13
CA ILE A 38 -6.03 -10.85 -20.32
C ILE A 38 -6.47 -10.86 -18.85
N ARG A 39 -6.12 -11.93 -18.13
CA ARG A 39 -6.38 -12.09 -16.69
C ARG A 39 -5.16 -11.84 -15.84
N ARG A 40 -3.99 -12.16 -16.41
CA ARG A 40 -2.70 -11.89 -15.79
C ARG A 40 -1.62 -11.73 -16.84
N GLN A 41 -0.73 -10.79 -16.61
CA GLN A 41 0.50 -10.57 -17.36
C GLN A 41 1.66 -10.48 -16.37
N SER A 42 2.72 -11.23 -16.61
CA SER A 42 3.93 -11.19 -15.77
C SER A 42 5.18 -11.25 -16.63
N ILE A 43 6.27 -10.65 -16.15
CA ILE A 43 7.57 -10.64 -16.81
C ILE A 43 8.35 -11.88 -16.39
N ASP A 44 8.91 -12.61 -17.36
CA ASP A 44 9.87 -13.70 -17.14
C ASP A 44 11.25 -13.27 -17.66
N ALA A 45 12.09 -12.76 -16.78
CA ALA A 45 13.46 -12.32 -17.05
C ALA A 45 14.53 -13.30 -16.53
N ARG A 46 14.20 -14.58 -16.36
CA ARG A 46 15.15 -15.59 -15.85
C ARG A 46 16.26 -15.93 -16.85
N LYS A 47 16.06 -15.69 -18.15
CA LYS A 47 17.02 -15.96 -19.22
C LYS A 47 17.42 -14.65 -19.93
N LYS A 48 18.08 -13.77 -19.21
CA LYS A 48 18.57 -12.49 -19.74
C LYS A 48 19.56 -12.71 -20.88
N PRO A 49 19.56 -11.89 -21.94
CA PRO A 49 18.67 -10.76 -22.20
C PRO A 49 17.30 -11.14 -22.81
N ASP A 50 17.03 -12.44 -23.05
CA ASP A 50 15.78 -12.91 -23.66
C ASP A 50 14.65 -12.82 -22.63
N ILE A 51 13.88 -11.73 -22.66
CA ILE A 51 12.77 -11.48 -21.75
C ILE A 51 11.45 -11.82 -22.41
N PHE A 52 10.57 -12.45 -21.64
CA PHE A 52 9.26 -12.86 -22.10
C PHE A 52 8.15 -12.30 -21.21
N LEU A 53 6.98 -12.11 -21.81
CA LEU A 53 5.74 -11.90 -21.10
C LEU A 53 4.96 -13.21 -21.02
N ILE A 54 4.48 -13.54 -19.83
CA ILE A 54 3.66 -14.72 -19.55
C ILE A 54 2.24 -14.27 -19.28
N TYR A 55 1.30 -14.79 -20.04
CA TYR A 55 -0.12 -14.46 -19.94
C TYR A 55 -0.96 -15.59 -19.37
N VAL A 56 -2.00 -15.19 -18.64
CA VAL A 56 -3.21 -15.97 -18.44
C VAL A 56 -4.33 -15.24 -19.16
N VAL A 57 -5.04 -15.92 -20.05
CA VAL A 57 -6.12 -15.34 -20.83
C VAL A 57 -7.40 -16.16 -20.73
N ASP A 58 -8.54 -15.49 -20.73
CA ASP A 58 -9.86 -16.09 -20.87
C ASP A 58 -10.40 -15.80 -22.28
N ILE A 59 -10.91 -16.84 -22.93
CA ILE A 59 -11.32 -16.81 -24.34
C ILE A 59 -12.73 -17.31 -24.47
N THR A 60 -13.54 -16.62 -25.29
CA THR A 60 -14.82 -17.12 -25.81
C THR A 60 -14.69 -17.40 -27.31
N LEU A 61 -15.40 -18.40 -27.79
CA LEU A 61 -15.31 -18.85 -29.17
C LEU A 61 -16.60 -18.59 -29.95
N ASN A 62 -16.47 -18.35 -31.25
CA ASN A 62 -17.58 -18.27 -32.20
C ASN A 62 -17.76 -19.61 -32.91
N GLY A 63 -18.99 -20.16 -32.87
CA GLY A 63 -19.40 -21.31 -33.69
C GLY A 63 -18.73 -22.64 -33.37
N ILE A 64 -17.98 -22.74 -32.24
CA ILE A 64 -17.28 -23.95 -31.80
C ILE A 64 -17.58 -24.21 -30.32
N SER A 65 -17.77 -25.49 -30.00
CA SER A 65 -17.91 -25.92 -28.59
C SER A 65 -16.59 -25.74 -27.84
N GLU A 66 -16.60 -24.91 -26.80
CA GLU A 66 -15.46 -24.68 -25.91
C GLU A 66 -14.98 -25.99 -25.26
N GLN A 67 -15.91 -26.86 -24.84
CA GLN A 67 -15.61 -28.16 -24.25
C GLN A 67 -14.83 -29.06 -25.21
N ASN A 68 -15.27 -29.13 -26.46
CA ASN A 68 -14.60 -29.91 -27.49
C ASN A 68 -13.20 -29.34 -27.81
N CYS A 69 -13.06 -28.02 -27.81
CA CYS A 69 -11.81 -27.35 -28.04
C CYS A 69 -10.79 -27.68 -26.93
N VAL A 70 -11.18 -27.60 -25.66
CA VAL A 70 -10.34 -27.95 -24.52
C VAL A 70 -9.92 -29.43 -24.58
N SER A 71 -10.86 -30.34 -24.84
CA SER A 71 -10.55 -31.78 -24.95
C SER A 71 -9.56 -32.10 -26.06
N ARG A 72 -9.64 -31.39 -27.21
CA ARG A 72 -8.71 -31.56 -28.33
C ARG A 72 -7.33 -30.97 -28.07
N SER A 73 -7.23 -29.91 -27.31
CA SER A 73 -5.94 -29.25 -27.04
C SER A 73 -4.94 -30.15 -26.34
N LYS A 74 -5.43 -31.12 -25.52
CA LYS A 74 -4.61 -32.04 -24.69
C LYS A 74 -3.54 -31.30 -23.86
N ASN A 75 -3.78 -30.01 -23.58
CA ASN A 75 -2.84 -29.14 -22.89
C ASN A 75 -3.32 -28.91 -21.45
N LYS A 76 -2.49 -29.24 -20.45
CA LYS A 76 -2.80 -29.06 -19.02
C LYS A 76 -3.02 -27.61 -18.60
N ASP A 77 -2.50 -26.67 -19.38
CA ASP A 77 -2.63 -25.23 -19.15
C ASP A 77 -3.92 -24.65 -19.77
N VAL A 78 -4.78 -25.51 -20.36
CA VAL A 78 -6.06 -25.15 -20.97
C VAL A 78 -7.20 -25.78 -20.16
N SER A 79 -8.15 -24.97 -19.71
CA SER A 79 -9.28 -25.43 -18.90
C SER A 79 -10.55 -24.64 -19.14
N ILE A 80 -11.71 -25.22 -18.84
CA ILE A 80 -12.98 -24.47 -18.79
C ILE A 80 -13.03 -23.75 -17.44
N VAL A 81 -13.41 -22.48 -17.48
CA VAL A 81 -13.61 -21.66 -16.28
C VAL A 81 -14.96 -20.97 -16.31
N THR A 82 -15.54 -20.83 -15.13
CA THR A 82 -16.74 -20.00 -14.89
C THR A 82 -16.34 -18.83 -14.02
N GLU A 83 -16.61 -17.62 -14.48
CA GLU A 83 -16.34 -16.42 -13.68
C GLU A 83 -17.36 -16.32 -12.54
N ARG A 84 -16.84 -16.05 -11.35
CA ARG A 84 -17.66 -15.72 -10.17
C ARG A 84 -17.37 -14.27 -9.84
N PRO A 85 -18.24 -13.32 -10.26
CA PRO A 85 -18.06 -11.93 -9.90
C PRO A 85 -18.25 -11.76 -8.39
N TYR A 86 -17.59 -10.75 -7.84
CA TYR A 86 -17.83 -10.33 -6.47
C TYR A 86 -19.31 -9.99 -6.27
N GLN A 87 -19.86 -10.37 -5.12
CA GLN A 87 -21.23 -10.07 -4.74
C GLN A 87 -21.26 -9.50 -3.32
N PHE A 88 -21.80 -8.31 -3.19
CA PHE A 88 -22.06 -7.72 -1.88
C PHE A 88 -23.16 -8.51 -1.16
N PRO A 89 -23.09 -8.73 0.16
CA PRO A 89 -24.07 -9.54 0.89
C PRO A 89 -25.46 -8.91 0.85
N LYS A 90 -26.48 -9.75 1.02
CA LYS A 90 -27.84 -9.26 1.23
C LYS A 90 -27.90 -8.46 2.54
N PRO A 91 -28.64 -7.33 2.55
CA PRO A 91 -28.81 -6.54 3.75
C PRO A 91 -29.42 -7.33 4.91
N GLY A 92 -28.95 -7.04 6.12
CA GLY A 92 -29.58 -7.48 7.35
C GLY A 92 -30.91 -6.77 7.62
N THR A 93 -31.53 -7.12 8.73
CA THR A 93 -32.88 -6.63 9.09
C THR A 93 -32.89 -5.60 10.21
N LYS A 94 -31.76 -5.43 10.94
CA LYS A 94 -31.65 -4.45 12.03
C LYS A 94 -31.67 -3.04 11.45
N ALA A 95 -32.58 -2.18 11.91
CA ALA A 95 -32.62 -0.79 11.46
C ALA A 95 -31.42 0.00 12.00
N LEU A 96 -30.79 0.80 11.13
CA LEU A 96 -29.84 1.84 11.55
C LEU A 96 -30.61 3.09 12.00
N ARG A 97 -30.41 3.50 13.26
CA ARG A 97 -31.02 4.72 13.82
C ARG A 97 -30.27 5.97 13.43
N ARG A 98 -28.97 5.83 13.18
CA ARG A 98 -28.04 6.88 12.79
C ARG A 98 -27.19 6.41 11.62
N ARG A 99 -26.65 7.35 10.86
CA ARG A 99 -25.74 7.05 9.74
C ARG A 99 -24.45 6.43 10.27
N PRO A 100 -23.87 5.40 9.61
CA PRO A 100 -22.58 4.87 9.99
C PRO A 100 -21.48 5.91 9.76
N VAL A 101 -20.54 6.00 10.69
CA VAL A 101 -19.40 6.92 10.64
C VAL A 101 -18.14 6.15 10.29
N ILE A 102 -17.39 6.65 9.31
CA ILE A 102 -16.10 6.10 8.89
C ILE A 102 -15.02 7.10 9.30
N ILE A 103 -14.02 6.66 10.06
CA ILE A 103 -12.96 7.51 10.61
C ILE A 103 -11.66 7.26 9.85
N GLY A 104 -11.24 8.23 9.05
CA GLY A 104 -10.07 8.17 8.17
C GLY A 104 -10.42 7.84 6.73
N SER A 105 -9.86 8.61 5.79
CA SER A 105 -10.07 8.50 4.34
C SER A 105 -8.92 7.80 3.60
N GLY A 106 -8.09 7.00 4.31
CA GLY A 106 -7.15 6.08 3.69
C GLY A 106 -7.87 4.95 2.94
N PRO A 107 -7.13 4.03 2.29
CA PRO A 107 -7.75 2.99 1.45
C PRO A 107 -8.82 2.17 2.17
N ALA A 108 -8.63 1.82 3.45
CA ALA A 108 -9.62 1.06 4.22
C ALA A 108 -10.93 1.83 4.40
N GLY A 109 -10.84 3.07 4.90
CA GLY A 109 -12.03 3.90 5.14
C GLY A 109 -12.72 4.32 3.85
N LEU A 110 -11.95 4.71 2.83
CA LEU A 110 -12.50 5.13 1.54
C LEU A 110 -13.30 4.00 0.87
N PHE A 111 -12.76 2.77 0.83
CA PHE A 111 -13.47 1.62 0.25
C PHE A 111 -14.65 1.17 1.10
N CYS A 112 -14.53 1.18 2.44
CA CYS A 112 -15.67 0.90 3.31
C CYS A 112 -16.80 1.91 3.07
N CYS A 113 -16.48 3.19 3.03
CA CYS A 113 -17.44 4.26 2.76
C CYS A 113 -18.08 4.13 1.37
N TYR A 114 -17.28 3.85 0.34
CA TYR A 114 -17.75 3.65 -1.03
C TYR A 114 -18.75 2.50 -1.13
N MET A 115 -18.41 1.34 -0.56
CA MET A 115 -19.29 0.17 -0.56
C MET A 115 -20.60 0.41 0.20
N LEU A 116 -20.55 1.06 1.36
CA LEU A 116 -21.74 1.41 2.13
C LEU A 116 -22.61 2.44 1.39
N ALA A 117 -21.99 3.46 0.78
CA ALA A 117 -22.74 4.45 -0.01
C ALA A 117 -23.42 3.81 -1.22
N GLN A 118 -22.71 2.95 -1.97
CA GLN A 118 -23.24 2.24 -3.13
C GLN A 118 -24.45 1.35 -2.78
N ASN A 119 -24.54 0.88 -1.54
CA ASN A 119 -25.61 0.02 -1.06
C ASN A 119 -26.65 0.76 -0.18
N GLY A 120 -26.69 2.10 -0.22
CA GLY A 120 -27.75 2.91 0.38
C GLY A 120 -27.62 3.19 1.88
N TYR A 121 -26.44 2.93 2.49
CA TYR A 121 -26.23 3.16 3.93
C TYR A 121 -25.92 4.63 4.28
N ARG A 122 -25.67 5.50 3.30
CA ARG A 122 -25.44 6.95 3.45
C ARG A 122 -24.39 7.29 4.53
N PRO A 123 -23.18 6.71 4.47
CA PRO A 123 -22.15 6.88 5.51
C PRO A 123 -21.67 8.33 5.62
N ILE A 124 -21.07 8.67 6.78
CA ILE A 124 -20.33 9.92 7.01
C ILE A 124 -18.85 9.56 7.12
N LEU A 125 -18.01 10.05 6.20
CA LEU A 125 -16.57 9.89 6.23
C LEU A 125 -15.93 11.12 6.87
N LEU A 126 -15.14 10.90 7.92
CA LEU A 126 -14.41 11.93 8.66
C LEU A 126 -12.92 11.77 8.38
N GLU A 127 -12.28 12.83 7.90
CA GLU A 127 -10.84 12.88 7.67
C GLU A 127 -10.23 14.03 8.46
N ARG A 128 -9.12 13.77 9.19
CA ARG A 128 -8.43 14.78 9.98
C ARG A 128 -7.75 15.85 9.13
N GLY A 129 -7.19 15.43 7.98
CA GLY A 129 -6.51 16.31 7.06
C GLY A 129 -7.43 16.91 6.01
N LYS A 130 -6.82 17.53 5.01
CA LYS A 130 -7.50 18.22 3.93
C LYS A 130 -7.81 17.29 2.75
N ASP A 131 -8.64 17.76 1.83
CA ASP A 131 -8.81 17.13 0.51
C ASP A 131 -7.48 17.04 -0.25
N VAL A 132 -7.43 16.17 -1.26
CA VAL A 132 -6.17 15.84 -1.95
C VAL A 132 -5.50 17.05 -2.62
N GLU A 133 -6.27 18.04 -3.05
CA GLU A 133 -5.75 19.23 -3.75
C GLU A 133 -5.12 20.21 -2.75
N ALA A 134 -5.79 20.49 -1.64
CA ALA A 134 -5.27 21.32 -0.56
C ALA A 134 -4.11 20.64 0.18
N ARG A 135 -4.23 19.33 0.44
CA ARG A 135 -3.18 18.50 1.03
C ARG A 135 -1.89 18.52 0.20
N LYS A 136 -1.99 18.44 -1.14
CA LYS A 136 -0.83 18.49 -2.01
C LYS A 136 -0.04 19.79 -1.82
N LYS A 137 -0.73 20.92 -1.66
CA LYS A 137 -0.08 22.22 -1.38
C LYS A 137 0.63 22.22 -0.04
N ASP A 138 0.03 21.65 1.01
CA ASP A 138 0.68 21.53 2.34
C ASP A 138 1.96 20.70 2.24
N VAL A 139 1.91 19.56 1.54
CA VAL A 139 3.06 18.66 1.35
C VAL A 139 4.17 19.35 0.52
N GLU A 140 3.83 19.99 -0.58
CA GLU A 140 4.79 20.72 -1.41
C GLU A 140 5.43 21.90 -0.64
N THR A 141 4.66 22.62 0.15
CA THR A 141 5.16 23.69 1.04
C THR A 141 6.19 23.13 2.02
N PHE A 142 5.87 22.02 2.68
CA PHE A 142 6.79 21.37 3.62
C PHE A 142 8.06 20.86 2.94
N TRP A 143 7.97 20.21 1.80
CA TRP A 143 9.13 19.72 1.07
C TRP A 143 10.05 20.86 0.57
N ASN A 144 9.50 22.03 0.32
CA ASN A 144 10.27 23.23 -0.06
C ASN A 144 10.82 24.02 1.14
N GLY A 145 10.76 23.47 2.36
CA GLY A 145 11.36 24.07 3.56
C GLY A 145 10.39 24.91 4.39
N GLY A 146 9.10 24.92 4.05
CA GLY A 146 8.05 25.50 4.89
C GLY A 146 7.71 24.64 6.11
N PRO A 147 6.80 25.10 6.97
CA PRO A 147 6.43 24.38 8.19
C PRO A 147 5.65 23.10 7.89
N LEU A 148 5.84 22.07 8.76
CA LEU A 148 5.02 20.88 8.76
C LEU A 148 3.60 21.22 9.24
N ASN A 149 2.58 20.80 8.49
CA ASN A 149 1.20 20.77 8.98
C ASN A 149 0.92 19.41 9.65
N PRO A 150 0.76 19.34 10.99
CA PRO A 150 0.56 18.05 11.69
C PRO A 150 -0.75 17.36 11.33
N GLU A 151 -1.75 18.09 10.85
CA GLU A 151 -3.06 17.53 10.48
C GLU A 151 -3.18 17.20 8.99
N SER A 152 -2.32 17.78 8.13
CA SER A 152 -2.39 17.59 6.66
C SER A 152 -0.98 17.46 6.08
N ASN A 153 -0.56 16.23 5.75
CA ASN A 153 0.81 15.89 5.36
C ASN A 153 0.85 14.59 4.54
N VAL A 154 2.02 13.97 4.38
CA VAL A 154 2.17 12.69 3.64
C VAL A 154 1.40 11.53 4.28
N SER A 155 1.13 11.57 5.59
CA SER A 155 0.39 10.52 6.31
C SER A 155 -1.11 10.80 6.42
N PHE A 156 -1.50 12.08 6.55
CA PHE A 156 -2.86 12.51 6.84
C PHE A 156 -3.46 13.34 5.72
N GLY A 157 -4.75 13.14 5.48
CA GLY A 157 -5.55 13.74 4.42
C GLY A 157 -6.11 12.71 3.46
N GLU A 158 -6.90 13.15 2.51
CA GLU A 158 -7.63 12.32 1.56
C GLU A 158 -6.74 11.28 0.86
N GLY A 159 -7.16 10.03 0.88
CA GLY A 159 -6.44 8.88 0.33
C GLY A 159 -5.35 8.31 1.24
N GLY A 160 -5.09 8.93 2.41
CA GLY A 160 -4.10 8.47 3.39
C GLY A 160 -2.66 8.47 2.85
N ALA A 161 -1.74 7.77 3.51
CA ALA A 161 -0.34 7.67 3.11
C ALA A 161 -0.13 7.05 1.71
N GLY A 162 -1.09 6.26 1.22
CA GLY A 162 -1.05 5.67 -0.11
C GLY A 162 -0.96 6.67 -1.25
N THR A 163 -1.54 7.86 -1.09
CA THR A 163 -1.56 8.92 -2.11
C THR A 163 -0.16 9.45 -2.47
N PHE A 164 0.78 9.43 -1.52
CA PHE A 164 2.17 9.85 -1.73
C PHE A 164 3.13 8.65 -1.68
N SER A 165 2.80 7.58 -2.40
CA SER A 165 3.59 6.36 -2.49
C SER A 165 3.80 5.93 -3.95
N ASP A 166 4.44 4.79 -4.20
CA ASP A 166 4.49 4.19 -5.54
C ASP A 166 3.10 3.69 -6.01
N GLY A 167 2.13 3.61 -5.11
CA GLY A 167 0.79 3.14 -5.46
C GLY A 167 0.73 1.67 -5.84
N LYS A 168 1.57 0.82 -5.24
CA LYS A 168 1.53 -0.64 -5.46
C LYS A 168 0.22 -1.24 -5.03
N LEU A 169 -0.35 -2.05 -5.91
CA LEU A 169 -1.65 -2.71 -5.68
C LEU A 169 -1.55 -4.23 -5.51
N ASN A 170 -0.36 -4.79 -5.55
CA ASN A 170 -0.19 -6.23 -5.33
C ASN A 170 -0.37 -6.59 -3.85
N THR A 171 -1.06 -7.71 -3.60
CA THR A 171 -1.25 -8.27 -2.26
C THR A 171 -0.96 -9.76 -2.26
N LEU A 172 -0.54 -10.30 -1.12
CA LEU A 172 -0.36 -11.74 -0.90
C LEU A 172 -1.62 -12.40 -0.27
N ILE A 173 -2.66 -11.62 0.01
CA ILE A 173 -3.91 -12.15 0.55
C ILE A 173 -4.56 -13.06 -0.49
N LYS A 174 -4.88 -14.29 -0.06
CA LYS A 174 -5.66 -15.22 -0.89
C LYS A 174 -7.11 -14.76 -0.93
N ASP A 175 -7.52 -14.27 -2.10
CA ASP A 175 -8.85 -13.72 -2.33
C ASP A 175 -9.79 -14.80 -2.89
N LYS A 176 -10.57 -15.42 -2.02
CA LYS A 176 -11.56 -16.45 -2.41
C LYS A 176 -12.89 -15.86 -2.88
N ASP A 177 -13.18 -14.64 -2.46
CA ASP A 177 -14.49 -13.99 -2.63
C ASP A 177 -14.48 -12.92 -3.74
N GLY A 178 -13.31 -12.68 -4.35
CA GLY A 178 -13.16 -11.73 -5.46
C GLY A 178 -13.05 -10.25 -5.03
N ARG A 179 -12.85 -9.96 -3.73
CA ARG A 179 -12.72 -8.59 -3.21
C ARG A 179 -11.55 -7.83 -3.82
N GLY A 180 -10.39 -8.48 -3.96
CA GLY A 180 -9.21 -7.86 -4.52
C GLY A 180 -9.42 -7.39 -5.97
N ARG A 181 -10.04 -8.25 -6.80
CA ARG A 181 -10.39 -7.86 -8.17
C ARG A 181 -11.44 -6.76 -8.20
N HIS A 182 -12.41 -6.80 -7.29
CA HIS A 182 -13.44 -5.75 -7.17
C HIS A 182 -12.83 -4.40 -6.74
N VAL A 183 -11.88 -4.40 -5.81
CA VAL A 183 -11.10 -3.21 -5.44
C VAL A 183 -10.39 -2.62 -6.66
N LEU A 184 -9.71 -3.45 -7.46
CA LEU A 184 -9.06 -2.99 -8.68
C LEU A 184 -10.06 -2.45 -9.72
N SER A 185 -11.25 -3.06 -9.86
CA SER A 185 -12.29 -2.55 -10.78
C SER A 185 -12.82 -1.18 -10.33
N ILE A 186 -13.01 -0.97 -9.02
CA ILE A 186 -13.40 0.35 -8.49
C ILE A 186 -12.34 1.41 -8.79
N PHE A 187 -11.05 1.09 -8.67
CA PHE A 187 -9.99 2.02 -9.07
C PHE A 187 -10.07 2.38 -10.56
N VAL A 188 -10.29 1.40 -11.45
CA VAL A 188 -10.44 1.64 -12.89
C VAL A 188 -11.69 2.47 -13.20
N GLU A 189 -12.82 2.17 -12.58
CA GLU A 189 -14.06 2.94 -12.71
C GLU A 189 -13.91 4.41 -12.30
N ASN A 190 -12.93 4.70 -11.42
CA ASN A 190 -12.61 6.04 -10.94
C ASN A 190 -11.33 6.63 -11.58
N GLY A 191 -10.88 6.10 -12.73
CA GLY A 191 -9.87 6.71 -13.57
C GLY A 191 -8.46 6.11 -13.51
N ALA A 192 -8.27 4.97 -12.84
CA ALA A 192 -7.01 4.24 -12.93
C ALA A 192 -6.89 3.51 -14.28
N GLN A 193 -5.66 3.23 -14.70
CA GLN A 193 -5.38 2.53 -15.94
C GLN A 193 -5.93 1.09 -15.89
N PRO A 194 -6.59 0.59 -16.97
CA PRO A 194 -7.19 -0.76 -16.98
C PRO A 194 -6.16 -1.89 -16.82
N GLU A 195 -4.89 -1.63 -17.10
CA GLU A 195 -3.78 -2.57 -16.99
C GLU A 195 -3.62 -3.12 -15.58
N ILE A 196 -3.98 -2.36 -14.55
CA ILE A 196 -3.93 -2.83 -13.14
C ILE A 196 -4.80 -4.07 -12.88
N LEU A 197 -5.79 -4.33 -13.73
CA LEU A 197 -6.66 -5.51 -13.62
C LEU A 197 -5.95 -6.83 -13.96
N TYR A 198 -4.83 -6.76 -14.69
CA TYR A 198 -4.15 -7.96 -15.17
C TYR A 198 -2.63 -7.96 -14.96
N GLU A 199 -2.00 -6.86 -14.67
CA GLU A 199 -0.59 -6.84 -14.32
C GLU A 199 -0.31 -7.63 -13.04
N ALA A 200 0.78 -8.42 -13.03
CA ALA A 200 1.16 -9.20 -11.85
C ALA A 200 1.73 -8.33 -10.71
N LYS A 201 2.21 -7.14 -11.05
CA LYS A 201 2.70 -6.13 -10.11
C LYS A 201 2.08 -4.77 -10.44
N PRO A 202 0.74 -4.63 -10.29
CA PRO A 202 0.05 -3.39 -10.67
C PRO A 202 0.44 -2.23 -9.76
N HIS A 203 0.49 -1.03 -10.34
CA HIS A 203 0.70 0.22 -9.62
C HIS A 203 -0.09 1.36 -10.28
N ILE A 204 -0.35 2.41 -9.54
CA ILE A 204 -1.09 3.58 -10.06
C ILE A 204 -0.16 4.80 -10.19
N GLY A 205 0.74 5.01 -9.21
CA GLY A 205 1.54 6.23 -9.09
C GLY A 205 0.79 7.37 -8.40
N THR A 206 1.55 8.25 -7.75
CA THR A 206 1.01 9.35 -6.94
C THR A 206 0.15 10.32 -7.76
N ASP A 207 0.57 10.63 -8.98
CA ASP A 207 -0.09 11.56 -9.90
C ASP A 207 -1.50 11.10 -10.29
N VAL A 208 -1.66 9.84 -10.62
CA VAL A 208 -2.95 9.25 -11.02
C VAL A 208 -3.82 8.97 -9.79
N LEU A 209 -3.24 8.42 -8.72
CA LEU A 209 -3.98 8.04 -7.52
C LEU A 209 -4.68 9.24 -6.85
N SER A 210 -4.06 10.42 -6.89
CA SER A 210 -4.66 11.66 -6.39
C SER A 210 -6.01 11.99 -7.07
N ASN A 211 -6.09 11.79 -8.39
CA ASN A 211 -7.33 11.99 -9.12
C ASN A 211 -8.35 10.86 -8.84
N VAL A 212 -7.89 9.62 -8.74
CA VAL A 212 -8.76 8.46 -8.46
C VAL A 212 -9.47 8.63 -7.10
N VAL A 213 -8.76 9.02 -6.04
CA VAL A 213 -9.40 9.21 -4.72
C VAL A 213 -10.40 10.37 -4.73
N LYS A 214 -10.12 11.45 -5.48
CA LYS A 214 -11.07 12.55 -5.71
C LYS A 214 -12.36 12.05 -6.38
N GLN A 215 -12.24 11.29 -7.45
CA GLN A 215 -13.40 10.71 -8.16
C GLN A 215 -14.20 9.77 -7.25
N MET A 216 -13.52 8.96 -6.43
CA MET A 216 -14.20 8.11 -5.44
C MET A 216 -14.98 8.93 -4.41
N ARG A 217 -14.42 10.04 -3.89
CA ARG A 217 -15.13 10.96 -3.00
C ARG A 217 -16.39 11.53 -3.65
N GLU A 218 -16.25 12.05 -4.87
CA GLU A 218 -17.37 12.62 -5.62
C GLU A 218 -18.47 11.58 -5.82
N LYS A 219 -18.09 10.34 -6.11
CA LYS A 219 -19.03 9.22 -6.23
C LYS A 219 -19.74 8.88 -4.92
N ILE A 220 -19.02 8.87 -3.79
CA ILE A 220 -19.60 8.68 -2.45
C ILE A 220 -20.67 9.75 -2.18
N ILE A 221 -20.37 11.02 -2.48
CA ILE A 221 -21.30 12.14 -2.28
C ILE A 221 -22.55 11.99 -3.18
N GLN A 222 -22.35 11.66 -4.46
CA GLN A 222 -23.45 11.39 -5.40
C GLN A 222 -24.39 10.26 -4.93
N LEU A 223 -23.84 9.27 -4.23
CA LEU A 223 -24.58 8.14 -3.66
C LEU A 223 -25.23 8.44 -2.30
N GLY A 224 -25.21 9.70 -1.85
CA GLY A 224 -25.84 10.16 -0.60
C GLY A 224 -24.96 9.99 0.64
N GLY A 225 -23.68 9.65 0.47
CA GLY A 225 -22.67 9.75 1.53
C GLY A 225 -22.29 11.19 1.80
N GLU A 226 -21.56 11.41 2.89
CA GLU A 226 -21.03 12.71 3.29
C GLU A 226 -19.54 12.58 3.60
N VAL A 227 -18.73 13.55 3.20
CA VAL A 227 -17.29 13.58 3.46
C VAL A 227 -16.96 14.90 4.15
N ARG A 228 -16.32 14.83 5.31
CA ARG A 228 -15.87 15.98 6.09
C ARG A 228 -14.37 15.90 6.28
N PHE A 229 -13.69 16.92 5.80
CA PHE A 229 -12.27 17.16 6.04
C PHE A 229 -12.06 18.00 7.29
N GLU A 230 -10.80 18.07 7.76
CA GLU A 230 -10.40 18.81 8.96
C GLU A 230 -11.27 18.43 10.19
N SER A 231 -11.66 17.13 10.23
CA SER A 231 -12.60 16.57 11.20
C SER A 231 -11.92 15.41 11.95
N ARG A 232 -10.97 15.75 12.83
CA ARG A 232 -10.25 14.78 13.63
C ARG A 232 -11.14 14.21 14.73
N VAL A 233 -11.35 12.91 14.70
CA VAL A 233 -11.99 12.18 15.81
C VAL A 233 -10.98 11.99 16.94
N GLU A 234 -11.39 12.32 18.15
CA GLU A 234 -10.57 12.24 19.33
C GLU A 234 -10.86 10.98 20.16
N THR A 235 -12.15 10.70 20.40
CA THR A 235 -12.58 9.56 21.20
C THR A 235 -14.02 9.15 20.89
N PHE A 236 -14.52 8.14 21.61
CA PHE A 236 -15.87 7.63 21.52
C PHE A 236 -16.74 8.04 22.70
N ARG A 237 -18.02 8.31 22.44
CA ARG A 237 -19.05 8.35 23.47
C ARG A 237 -19.69 6.96 23.54
N THR A 238 -19.71 6.37 24.72
CA THR A 238 -20.19 5.01 24.95
C THR A 238 -21.18 4.95 26.09
N GLU A 239 -22.16 4.04 25.99
CA GLU A 239 -23.09 3.71 27.07
C GLU A 239 -23.24 2.18 27.14
N ASN A 240 -23.11 1.60 28.32
CA ASN A 240 -23.23 0.16 28.57
C ASN A 240 -22.35 -0.69 27.61
N GLY A 241 -21.11 -0.22 27.33
CA GLY A 241 -20.16 -0.90 26.44
C GLY A 241 -20.52 -0.86 24.95
N ALA A 242 -21.43 0.03 24.55
CA ALA A 242 -21.83 0.25 23.17
C ALA A 242 -21.56 1.70 22.74
N LEU A 243 -21.19 1.87 21.47
CA LEU A 243 -21.00 3.16 20.85
C LEU A 243 -22.34 3.92 20.76
N THR A 244 -22.34 5.20 21.14
CA THR A 244 -23.47 6.13 20.98
C THR A 244 -23.09 7.38 20.18
N GLY A 245 -21.81 7.62 19.96
CA GLY A 245 -21.31 8.72 19.15
C GLY A 245 -19.80 8.79 19.08
N VAL A 246 -19.29 9.62 18.18
CA VAL A 246 -17.88 9.99 18.08
C VAL A 246 -17.70 11.45 18.48
N ILE A 247 -16.62 11.75 19.20
CA ILE A 247 -16.27 13.09 19.70
C ILE A 247 -15.12 13.61 18.82
N LEU A 248 -15.31 14.79 18.23
CA LEU A 248 -14.29 15.45 17.44
C LEU A 248 -13.38 16.33 18.32
N SER A 249 -12.25 16.74 17.78
CA SER A 249 -11.25 17.57 18.48
C SER A 249 -11.74 18.96 18.88
N ASP A 250 -12.80 19.47 18.27
CA ASP A 250 -13.49 20.73 18.61
C ASP A 250 -14.55 20.54 19.72
N GLY A 251 -14.70 19.32 20.23
CA GLY A 251 -15.70 18.96 21.25
C GLY A 251 -17.08 18.62 20.67
N SER A 252 -17.30 18.78 19.38
CA SER A 252 -18.58 18.41 18.76
C SER A 252 -18.77 16.89 18.76
N VAL A 253 -20.04 16.45 18.78
CA VAL A 253 -20.41 15.05 18.84
C VAL A 253 -21.25 14.67 17.61
N ILE A 254 -20.88 13.59 16.95
CA ILE A 254 -21.70 12.99 15.90
C ILE A 254 -22.32 11.70 16.47
N ASP A 255 -23.64 11.70 16.60
CA ASP A 255 -24.40 10.54 17.06
C ASP A 255 -24.30 9.40 16.04
N THR A 256 -23.84 8.24 16.49
CA THR A 256 -23.80 7.01 15.69
C THR A 256 -23.74 5.78 16.60
N GLU A 257 -24.30 4.69 16.12
CA GLU A 257 -24.20 3.36 16.75
C GLU A 257 -23.21 2.45 16.01
N THR A 258 -22.57 2.97 14.94
CA THR A 258 -21.64 2.20 14.08
C THR A 258 -20.51 3.10 13.61
N ALA A 259 -19.29 2.82 14.04
CA ALA A 259 -18.08 3.54 13.62
C ALA A 259 -17.02 2.58 13.10
N VAL A 260 -16.45 2.88 11.93
CA VAL A 260 -15.31 2.17 11.36
C VAL A 260 -14.04 2.95 11.66
N LEU A 261 -13.11 2.33 12.38
CA LEU A 261 -11.86 2.96 12.81
C LEU A 261 -10.73 2.63 11.82
N ALA A 262 -10.53 3.47 10.80
CA ALA A 262 -9.59 3.31 9.70
C ALA A 262 -8.49 4.40 9.67
N ILE A 263 -7.96 4.76 10.84
CA ILE A 263 -7.10 5.93 11.09
C ILE A 263 -5.67 5.83 10.57
N GLY A 264 -5.26 4.67 10.01
CA GLY A 264 -3.86 4.42 9.66
C GLY A 264 -2.96 4.29 10.90
N HIS A 265 -1.68 3.93 10.70
CA HIS A 265 -0.76 3.71 11.82
C HIS A 265 -0.04 4.99 12.32
N SER A 266 -0.16 6.11 11.58
CA SER A 266 0.50 7.37 11.95
C SER A 266 -0.31 8.24 12.91
N ALA A 267 -1.60 7.95 13.13
CA ALA A 267 -2.50 8.69 14.03
C ALA A 267 -2.22 8.37 15.52
N ARG A 268 -0.97 8.55 15.96
CA ARG A 268 -0.47 8.10 17.26
C ARG A 268 -1.18 8.78 18.42
N ASP A 269 -1.50 10.06 18.30
CA ASP A 269 -2.32 10.82 19.24
C ASP A 269 -3.68 10.14 19.48
N THR A 270 -4.34 9.71 18.43
CA THR A 270 -5.63 9.00 18.52
C THR A 270 -5.46 7.62 19.15
N PHE A 271 -4.37 6.87 18.85
CA PHE A 271 -4.10 5.60 19.52
C PHE A 271 -4.00 5.73 21.03
N PHE A 272 -3.25 6.73 21.54
CA PHE A 272 -3.13 6.97 22.98
C PHE A 272 -4.48 7.26 23.62
N LYS A 273 -5.27 8.17 23.05
CA LYS A 273 -6.60 8.53 23.58
C LYS A 273 -7.59 7.37 23.56
N LEU A 274 -7.60 6.57 22.50
CA LEU A 274 -8.47 5.41 22.41
C LEU A 274 -8.05 4.30 23.37
N TYR A 275 -6.74 4.11 23.61
CA TYR A 275 -6.22 3.18 24.60
C TYR A 275 -6.62 3.60 26.03
N GLU A 276 -6.44 4.88 26.37
CA GLU A 276 -6.87 5.48 27.65
C GLU A 276 -8.38 5.35 27.87
N SER A 277 -9.18 5.39 26.80
CA SER A 277 -10.63 5.19 26.87
C SER A 277 -11.06 3.72 26.95
N GLY A 278 -10.10 2.78 27.06
CA GLY A 278 -10.35 1.35 27.26
C GLY A 278 -10.55 0.53 25.97
N LEU A 279 -10.16 1.05 24.80
CA LEU A 279 -10.14 0.26 23.58
C LEU A 279 -9.02 -0.79 23.65
N HIS A 280 -9.38 -2.06 23.47
CA HIS A 280 -8.43 -3.17 23.62
C HIS A 280 -7.40 -3.19 22.47
N MET A 281 -6.13 -3.07 22.84
CA MET A 281 -4.99 -3.06 21.94
C MET A 281 -3.92 -4.05 22.39
N GLU A 282 -3.14 -4.55 21.44
CA GLU A 282 -2.00 -5.45 21.66
C GLU A 282 -0.78 -4.93 20.92
N ALA A 283 0.41 -5.15 21.49
CA ALA A 283 1.66 -4.92 20.79
C ALA A 283 1.82 -5.90 19.62
N LYS A 284 2.38 -5.41 18.52
CA LYS A 284 2.58 -6.18 17.29
C LYS A 284 4.00 -6.00 16.79
N ALA A 285 4.65 -7.09 16.38
CA ALA A 285 5.96 -7.05 15.72
C ALA A 285 5.87 -6.20 14.43
N PHE A 286 6.93 -5.44 14.18
CA PHE A 286 7.07 -4.56 13.02
C PHE A 286 8.52 -4.57 12.52
N ALA A 287 8.88 -3.67 11.62
CA ALA A 287 10.24 -3.51 11.14
C ALA A 287 10.57 -2.03 10.97
N VAL A 288 11.83 -1.69 11.12
CA VAL A 288 12.35 -0.34 10.87
C VAL A 288 13.64 -0.43 10.06
N GLY A 289 14.03 0.63 9.39
CA GLY A 289 15.28 0.66 8.64
C GLY A 289 15.51 1.98 7.93
N LEU A 290 16.26 1.91 6.86
CA LEU A 290 16.69 3.08 6.09
C LEU A 290 16.22 2.96 4.64
N ARG A 291 15.97 4.09 3.98
CA ARG A 291 15.84 4.14 2.53
C ARG A 291 17.21 4.05 1.89
N VAL A 292 17.33 3.15 0.93
CA VAL A 292 18.55 2.97 0.13
C VAL A 292 18.24 3.34 -1.31
N GLU A 293 19.08 4.20 -1.89
CA GLU A 293 19.01 4.63 -3.28
C GLU A 293 20.14 4.08 -4.11
N HIS A 294 19.80 3.67 -5.34
CA HIS A 294 20.72 3.21 -6.38
C HIS A 294 20.35 3.86 -7.70
N PRO A 295 21.28 3.99 -8.68
CA PRO A 295 20.90 4.31 -10.05
C PRO A 295 19.87 3.30 -10.58
N GLN A 296 18.79 3.76 -11.20
CA GLN A 296 17.78 2.86 -11.77
C GLN A 296 18.39 1.95 -12.87
N GLU A 297 19.36 2.44 -13.59
CA GLU A 297 20.09 1.68 -14.62
C GLU A 297 20.81 0.45 -14.05
N LEU A 298 21.43 0.56 -12.88
CA LEU A 298 22.04 -0.57 -12.17
C LEU A 298 21.01 -1.67 -11.92
N ILE A 299 19.82 -1.28 -11.47
CA ILE A 299 18.73 -2.22 -11.23
C ILE A 299 18.19 -2.80 -12.53
N ASN A 300 18.03 -2.00 -13.58
CA ASN A 300 17.61 -2.47 -14.90
C ASN A 300 18.60 -3.51 -15.43
N GLN A 301 19.89 -3.21 -15.41
CA GLN A 301 20.96 -4.12 -15.83
C GLN A 301 20.91 -5.44 -15.05
N SER A 302 20.78 -5.33 -13.71
CA SER A 302 20.71 -6.51 -12.86
C SER A 302 19.45 -7.36 -13.13
N GLN A 303 18.29 -6.76 -13.33
CA GLN A 303 17.02 -7.49 -13.44
C GLN A 303 16.71 -7.91 -14.87
N TYR A 304 17.07 -7.10 -15.88
CA TYR A 304 16.71 -7.33 -17.28
C TYR A 304 17.90 -7.60 -18.21
N GLY A 305 19.13 -7.32 -17.76
CA GLY A 305 20.33 -7.44 -18.60
C GLY A 305 20.47 -6.31 -19.61
N THR A 306 19.79 -5.19 -19.40
CA THR A 306 19.87 -3.96 -20.21
C THR A 306 19.69 -2.75 -19.31
N LEU A 307 20.37 -1.65 -19.66
CA LEU A 307 20.23 -0.37 -18.95
C LEU A 307 18.87 0.29 -19.24
N HIS A 308 18.38 0.18 -20.46
CA HIS A 308 17.19 0.87 -20.97
C HIS A 308 16.15 -0.13 -21.48
N PRO A 309 15.25 -0.63 -20.62
CA PRO A 309 14.25 -1.62 -20.99
C PRO A 309 12.97 -0.98 -21.56
N ASP A 310 13.05 -0.38 -22.75
CA ASP A 310 12.00 0.46 -23.37
C ASP A 310 10.58 -0.14 -23.34
N SER A 311 10.45 -1.46 -23.50
CA SER A 311 9.14 -2.14 -23.51
C SER A 311 8.67 -2.66 -22.15
N LEU A 312 9.51 -2.57 -21.09
CA LEU A 312 9.26 -3.20 -19.79
C LEU A 312 9.11 -2.18 -18.64
N GLY A 313 9.52 -0.93 -18.89
CA GLY A 313 9.61 0.10 -17.86
C GLY A 313 10.72 -0.17 -16.82
N ALA A 314 10.81 0.69 -15.83
CA ALA A 314 11.82 0.61 -14.78
C ALA A 314 11.72 -0.70 -13.97
N ALA A 315 12.84 -1.40 -13.85
CA ALA A 315 12.92 -2.70 -13.19
C ALA A 315 12.66 -2.59 -11.68
N PRO A 316 11.75 -3.38 -11.11
CA PRO A 316 11.62 -3.53 -9.67
C PRO A 316 12.46 -4.70 -9.16
N TYR A 317 12.84 -4.65 -7.87
CA TYR A 317 13.43 -5.79 -7.18
C TYR A 317 12.69 -6.12 -5.88
N LYS A 318 12.93 -7.32 -5.36
CA LYS A 318 12.56 -7.74 -4.01
C LYS A 318 13.65 -8.65 -3.48
N VAL A 319 14.28 -8.26 -2.38
CA VAL A 319 15.33 -9.01 -1.71
C VAL A 319 14.96 -9.28 -0.26
N THR A 320 15.40 -10.42 0.25
CA THR A 320 15.22 -10.84 1.63
C THR A 320 16.46 -11.57 2.09
N ALA A 321 16.86 -11.36 3.33
CA ALA A 321 17.98 -12.04 3.96
C ALA A 321 17.61 -12.47 5.38
N ARG A 322 18.42 -13.33 5.93
CA ARG A 322 18.41 -13.66 7.35
C ARG A 322 19.82 -13.54 7.87
N THR A 323 20.00 -12.75 8.91
CA THR A 323 21.30 -12.54 9.51
C THR A 323 21.79 -13.79 10.23
N SER A 324 23.09 -13.85 10.51
CA SER A 324 23.72 -14.89 11.32
C SER A 324 23.04 -15.04 12.70
N GLY A 325 22.60 -13.91 13.29
CA GLY A 325 21.79 -13.89 14.51
C GLY A 325 20.31 -14.25 14.32
N GLY A 326 19.89 -14.65 13.10
CA GLY A 326 18.52 -15.11 12.80
C GLY A 326 17.50 -13.99 12.55
N ARG A 327 17.91 -12.71 12.53
CA ARG A 327 17.03 -11.56 12.29
C ARG A 327 16.70 -11.43 10.81
N GLY A 328 15.44 -11.12 10.48
CA GLY A 328 15.01 -10.90 9.10
C GLY A 328 15.38 -9.51 8.62
N VAL A 329 15.97 -9.42 7.41
CA VAL A 329 16.25 -8.16 6.69
C VAL A 329 15.64 -8.27 5.30
N TYR A 330 14.93 -7.25 4.85
CA TYR A 330 14.24 -7.32 3.56
C TYR A 330 13.93 -5.95 2.95
N SER A 331 13.85 -5.92 1.62
CA SER A 331 13.39 -4.73 0.91
C SER A 331 11.88 -4.54 1.07
N PHE A 332 11.47 -3.33 1.36
CA PHE A 332 10.06 -2.95 1.50
C PHE A 332 9.78 -1.70 0.67
N CYS A 333 8.57 -1.62 0.12
CA CYS A 333 8.10 -0.49 -0.67
C CYS A 333 9.14 0.04 -1.69
N MET A 334 9.75 -0.88 -2.49
CA MET A 334 10.70 -0.49 -3.54
C MET A 334 9.99 0.35 -4.60
N CYS A 335 10.57 1.50 -4.93
CA CYS A 335 10.04 2.51 -5.85
C CYS A 335 10.97 2.65 -7.06
N PRO A 336 10.67 1.97 -8.18
CA PRO A 336 11.44 2.12 -9.41
C PRO A 336 11.29 3.53 -9.96
N GLY A 337 12.39 4.12 -10.45
CA GLY A 337 12.38 5.47 -11.02
C GLY A 337 11.69 6.48 -10.10
N GLY A 338 11.95 6.39 -8.78
CA GLY A 338 11.22 7.10 -7.76
C GLY A 338 12.08 8.02 -6.89
N TYR A 339 11.46 8.51 -5.84
CA TYR A 339 12.03 9.50 -4.93
C TYR A 339 11.89 9.02 -3.49
N VAL A 340 12.87 9.34 -2.65
CA VAL A 340 12.68 9.35 -1.20
C VAL A 340 11.91 10.61 -0.83
N VAL A 341 10.99 10.53 0.13
CA VAL A 341 10.17 11.68 0.54
C VAL A 341 10.21 11.87 2.05
N ASN A 342 10.17 13.14 2.48
CA ASN A 342 9.91 13.46 3.88
C ASN A 342 8.44 13.16 4.20
N ALA A 343 8.22 12.12 5.00
CA ALA A 343 6.91 11.63 5.42
C ALA A 343 6.61 11.94 6.89
N SER A 344 7.29 12.91 7.47
CA SER A 344 7.08 13.36 8.85
C SER A 344 5.63 13.81 9.07
N SER A 345 5.08 13.53 10.24
CA SER A 345 3.74 13.97 10.63
C SER A 345 3.67 14.51 12.06
N GLU A 346 4.78 14.43 12.81
CA GLU A 346 4.90 14.97 14.16
C GLU A 346 6.07 15.96 14.21
N PRO A 347 5.91 17.16 14.80
CA PRO A 347 7.00 18.13 14.97
C PRO A 347 8.19 17.53 15.73
N GLY A 348 9.41 17.92 15.34
CA GLY A 348 10.63 17.43 15.99
C GLY A 348 11.01 15.97 15.66
N ARG A 349 10.40 15.38 14.65
CA ARG A 349 10.60 14.00 14.22
C ARG A 349 10.74 13.90 12.72
N ILE A 350 11.70 13.11 12.25
CA ILE A 350 11.89 12.81 10.82
C ILE A 350 11.49 11.36 10.54
N ALA A 351 10.59 11.19 9.59
CA ALA A 351 10.31 9.90 8.97
C ALA A 351 10.41 10.03 7.45
N VAL A 352 10.95 9.01 6.79
CA VAL A 352 11.02 8.96 5.32
C VAL A 352 10.15 7.85 4.77
N ASN A 353 9.74 8.00 3.52
CA ASN A 353 9.08 6.96 2.73
C ASN A 353 9.56 7.08 1.28
N GLY A 354 9.06 6.26 0.37
CA GLY A 354 9.32 6.35 -1.06
C GLY A 354 8.06 6.55 -1.87
N MET A 355 8.20 7.26 -2.98
CA MET A 355 7.14 7.43 -3.96
C MET A 355 7.66 7.31 -5.39
N SER A 356 6.76 7.00 -6.32
CA SER A 356 7.00 7.12 -7.75
C SER A 356 5.79 7.75 -8.43
N TYR A 357 6.04 8.42 -9.54
CA TYR A 357 4.99 8.77 -10.48
C TYR A 357 4.59 7.54 -11.33
N SER A 358 3.46 7.63 -12.01
CA SER A 358 2.97 6.54 -12.87
C SER A 358 3.97 6.10 -13.95
N GLY A 359 4.74 7.03 -14.50
CA GLY A 359 5.77 6.75 -15.50
C GLY A 359 7.04 6.09 -14.97
N ARG A 360 7.32 6.13 -13.67
CA ARG A 360 8.54 5.57 -13.05
C ARG A 360 9.84 5.91 -13.78
N ASN A 361 9.96 7.15 -14.25
CA ASN A 361 11.03 7.64 -15.12
C ASN A 361 12.10 8.47 -14.40
N GLY A 362 12.15 8.43 -13.08
CA GLY A 362 13.23 9.03 -12.30
C GLY A 362 14.55 8.27 -12.45
N ALA A 363 15.66 8.97 -12.22
CA ALA A 363 17.00 8.41 -12.35
C ALA A 363 17.33 7.36 -11.29
N ASN A 364 16.71 7.45 -10.10
CA ASN A 364 17.01 6.58 -8.97
C ASN A 364 15.92 5.53 -8.75
N ALA A 365 16.36 4.35 -8.35
CA ALA A 365 15.55 3.34 -7.69
C ALA A 365 15.76 3.45 -6.17
N ASN A 366 14.71 3.36 -5.38
CA ASN A 366 14.88 3.31 -3.93
C ASN A 366 13.98 2.25 -3.26
N SER A 367 14.41 1.75 -2.13
CA SER A 367 13.55 0.93 -1.25
C SER A 367 13.94 1.13 0.21
N ALA A 368 13.00 0.95 1.11
CA ALA A 368 13.39 0.68 2.49
C ALA A 368 14.08 -0.68 2.57
N ILE A 369 15.22 -0.72 3.22
CA ILE A 369 15.83 -1.95 3.72
C ILE A 369 15.54 -1.97 5.21
N ILE A 370 14.71 -2.92 5.63
CA ILE A 370 14.15 -2.95 6.97
C ILE A 370 14.52 -4.22 7.72
N VAL A 371 14.71 -4.05 9.01
CA VAL A 371 15.14 -5.06 9.97
C VAL A 371 13.96 -5.34 10.90
N SER A 372 13.66 -6.61 11.14
CA SER A 372 12.58 -7.02 12.05
C SER A 372 12.85 -6.57 13.48
N VAL A 373 11.83 -6.00 14.13
CA VAL A 373 11.84 -5.49 15.51
C VAL A 373 10.81 -6.25 16.34
N THR A 374 11.21 -6.64 17.54
CA THR A 374 10.39 -7.36 18.52
C THR A 374 10.38 -6.63 19.86
N HIS A 375 9.61 -7.10 20.79
CA HIS A 375 9.55 -6.56 22.17
C HIS A 375 10.91 -6.52 22.86
N ALA A 376 11.83 -7.45 22.53
CA ALA A 376 13.18 -7.46 23.08
C ALA A 376 14.01 -6.23 22.70
N ASP A 377 13.71 -5.59 21.57
CA ASP A 377 14.46 -4.43 21.06
C ASP A 377 14.09 -3.13 21.79
N TYR A 378 12.92 -3.05 22.41
CA TYR A 378 12.47 -1.86 23.17
C TYR A 378 12.05 -2.16 24.60
N GLY A 379 12.17 -3.44 25.04
CA GLY A 379 12.10 -3.83 26.46
C GLY A 379 10.74 -3.72 27.12
N SER A 380 9.64 -3.80 26.35
CA SER A 380 8.28 -3.67 26.89
C SER A 380 7.25 -4.42 26.07
N ASP A 381 6.27 -5.05 26.74
CA ASP A 381 5.12 -5.71 26.13
C ASP A 381 3.87 -4.80 26.10
N GLU A 382 4.00 -3.56 26.57
CA GLU A 382 2.90 -2.60 26.55
C GLU A 382 2.44 -2.33 25.10
N PRO A 383 1.13 -2.28 24.85
CA PRO A 383 0.58 -2.17 23.50
C PRO A 383 1.12 -1.01 22.67
N LEU A 384 1.41 0.13 23.29
CA LEU A 384 1.88 1.34 22.62
C LEU A 384 3.41 1.53 22.64
N ALA A 385 4.16 0.63 23.30
CA ALA A 385 5.62 0.76 23.44
C ALA A 385 6.36 0.79 22.09
N GLY A 386 5.85 0.08 21.09
CA GLY A 386 6.38 0.12 19.72
C GLY A 386 6.26 1.50 19.07
N ILE A 387 5.20 2.25 19.38
CA ILE A 387 5.03 3.65 18.91
C ILE A 387 6.14 4.53 19.52
N GLU A 388 6.40 4.39 20.82
CA GLU A 388 7.43 5.17 21.50
C GLU A 388 8.84 4.81 20.99
N PHE A 389 9.07 3.54 20.66
CA PHE A 389 10.32 3.13 20.01
C PHE A 389 10.51 3.83 18.66
N GLN A 390 9.48 3.84 17.81
CA GLN A 390 9.52 4.55 16.52
C GLN A 390 9.79 6.05 16.72
N ARG A 391 9.12 6.69 17.70
CA ARG A 391 9.32 8.12 18.01
C ARG A 391 10.75 8.43 18.39
N ARG A 392 11.37 7.61 19.24
CA ARG A 392 12.81 7.80 19.61
C ARG A 392 13.73 7.75 18.40
N LEU A 393 13.51 6.85 17.45
CA LEU A 393 14.30 6.79 16.21
C LEU A 393 14.06 8.03 15.34
N GLU A 394 12.82 8.48 15.22
CA GLU A 394 12.45 9.67 14.45
C GLU A 394 13.03 10.96 15.08
N GLU A 395 13.12 11.05 16.39
CA GLU A 395 13.78 12.13 17.14
C GLU A 395 15.31 12.13 16.93
N LYS A 396 15.94 10.95 16.97
CA LYS A 396 17.35 10.81 16.63
C LYS A 396 17.64 11.25 15.19
N ALA A 397 16.81 10.84 14.23
CA ALA A 397 16.94 11.27 12.83
C ALA A 397 16.77 12.79 12.67
N PHE A 398 15.82 13.41 13.40
CA PHE A 398 15.64 14.85 13.43
C PHE A 398 16.88 15.57 13.98
N SER A 399 17.45 15.06 15.05
CA SER A 399 18.65 15.63 15.68
C SER A 399 19.88 15.48 14.78
N ALA A 400 20.12 14.30 14.21
CA ALA A 400 21.24 14.04 13.32
C ALA A 400 21.20 14.94 12.06
N GLY A 401 20.02 15.13 11.47
CA GLY A 401 19.83 15.98 10.29
C GLY A 401 19.58 17.46 10.59
N CYS A 402 19.63 17.89 11.87
CA CYS A 402 19.30 19.27 12.27
C CYS A 402 17.93 19.73 11.70
N GLY A 403 16.93 18.87 11.78
CA GLY A 403 15.58 19.12 11.26
C GLY A 403 15.36 18.77 9.78
N LYS A 404 16.40 18.32 9.08
CA LYS A 404 16.38 17.84 7.70
C LYS A 404 16.52 16.32 7.68
N ILE A 405 16.21 15.69 6.56
CA ILE A 405 16.44 14.25 6.37
C ILE A 405 17.95 13.99 6.45
N PRO A 406 18.46 13.18 7.40
CA PRO A 406 19.85 12.78 7.42
C PRO A 406 20.14 11.78 6.29
N VAL A 407 21.24 11.99 5.59
CA VAL A 407 21.70 11.21 4.44
C VAL A 407 23.15 10.83 4.65
N GLU A 408 23.55 9.62 4.27
CA GLU A 408 24.92 9.15 4.37
C GLU A 408 25.30 8.29 3.17
N ARG A 409 26.58 8.22 2.82
CA ARG A 409 27.07 7.20 1.89
C ARG A 409 27.11 5.86 2.60
N TYR A 410 26.73 4.80 1.89
CA TYR A 410 26.75 3.46 2.50
C TYR A 410 28.15 3.03 2.92
N GLY A 411 29.21 3.46 2.20
CA GLY A 411 30.60 3.22 2.60
C GLY A 411 30.96 3.81 3.97
N ASP A 412 30.52 5.04 4.24
CA ASP A 412 30.72 5.70 5.53
C ASP A 412 29.90 5.03 6.64
N PHE A 413 28.68 4.62 6.33
CA PHE A 413 27.78 3.91 7.24
C PHE A 413 28.33 2.53 7.68
N SER A 414 28.97 1.78 6.76
CA SER A 414 29.32 0.36 6.93
C SER A 414 30.81 0.05 6.93
N ASP A 415 31.66 1.05 6.70
CA ASP A 415 33.10 0.89 6.45
C ASP A 415 33.39 0.01 5.20
N THR A 416 32.49 -0.01 4.22
CA THR A 416 32.60 -0.81 2.99
C THR A 416 33.32 -0.03 1.90
N ALA A 417 34.22 -0.69 1.16
CA ALA A 417 34.88 -0.11 0.00
C ALA A 417 33.95 -0.06 -1.22
N THR A 418 34.24 0.91 -2.13
CA THR A 418 33.49 0.98 -3.40
C THR A 418 33.78 -0.23 -4.28
N THR A 419 32.76 -0.76 -4.94
CA THR A 419 32.87 -1.81 -5.96
C THR A 419 32.92 -1.24 -7.38
N GLY A 420 32.78 0.09 -7.52
CA GLY A 420 32.80 0.80 -8.80
C GLY A 420 31.54 0.62 -9.66
N HIS A 421 30.48 0.09 -9.09
CA HIS A 421 29.19 -0.05 -9.79
C HIS A 421 28.36 1.25 -9.76
N ILE A 422 28.58 2.10 -8.77
CA ILE A 422 27.90 3.39 -8.61
C ILE A 422 28.93 4.52 -8.73
N PRO A 423 28.70 5.53 -9.58
CA PRO A 423 29.57 6.69 -9.69
C PRO A 423 29.69 7.46 -8.37
N THR A 424 30.87 8.05 -8.10
CA THR A 424 31.11 8.88 -6.91
C THR A 424 30.23 10.14 -6.87
N GLU A 425 29.86 10.67 -8.05
CA GLU A 425 28.97 11.80 -8.24
C GLU A 425 27.48 11.45 -8.11
N PHE A 426 27.12 10.18 -7.86
CA PHE A 426 25.74 9.77 -7.65
C PHE A 426 25.07 10.60 -6.57
N VAL A 427 23.90 11.18 -6.88
CA VAL A 427 23.17 12.09 -5.99
C VAL A 427 21.83 11.52 -5.56
N PRO A 428 21.39 11.81 -4.31
CA PRO A 428 20.09 11.39 -3.83
C PRO A 428 18.95 12.08 -4.60
N ALA A 429 17.85 11.35 -4.80
CA ALA A 429 16.61 11.87 -5.38
C ALA A 429 15.56 12.02 -4.27
N ILE A 430 15.66 13.08 -3.49
CA ILE A 430 14.86 13.30 -2.28
C ILE A 430 13.91 14.49 -2.44
N LYS A 431 12.64 14.31 -2.04
CA LYS A 431 11.68 15.40 -1.86
C LYS A 431 11.59 15.78 -0.39
N GLY A 432 11.95 17.01 -0.09
CA GLY A 432 12.14 17.54 1.26
C GLY A 432 13.58 18.03 1.47
N GLN A 433 13.78 18.80 2.53
CA GLN A 433 15.13 19.26 2.91
C GLN A 433 15.94 18.07 3.46
N TRP A 434 17.16 17.92 2.99
CA TRP A 434 18.08 16.88 3.43
C TRP A 434 19.50 17.42 3.64
N THR A 435 20.32 16.67 4.36
CA THR A 435 21.74 17.01 4.61
C THR A 435 22.56 15.74 4.84
N PHE A 436 23.84 15.77 4.48
CA PHE A 436 24.76 14.71 4.90
C PHE A 436 24.95 14.76 6.41
N ALA A 437 24.80 13.60 7.05
CA ALA A 437 24.89 13.44 8.51
C ALA A 437 25.12 11.97 8.85
N ASP A 438 25.52 11.68 10.07
CA ASP A 438 25.69 10.33 10.62
C ASP A 438 24.32 9.64 10.78
N VAL A 439 23.93 8.87 9.78
CA VAL A 439 22.68 8.07 9.78
C VAL A 439 22.84 6.82 10.65
N LYS A 440 24.08 6.31 10.79
CA LYS A 440 24.39 5.13 11.62
C LYS A 440 23.96 5.34 13.07
N SER A 441 24.15 6.54 13.61
CA SER A 441 23.77 6.91 14.99
C SER A 441 22.26 6.88 15.26
N VAL A 442 21.44 6.90 14.22
CA VAL A 442 19.96 6.88 14.37
C VAL A 442 19.46 5.50 14.81
N LEU A 443 20.06 4.44 14.29
CA LEU A 443 19.69 3.07 14.62
C LEU A 443 20.43 2.56 15.88
N PRO A 444 19.81 1.68 16.67
CA PRO A 444 20.56 0.87 17.65
C PRO A 444 21.59 -0.02 16.94
N ASP A 445 22.76 -0.24 17.59
CA ASP A 445 23.90 -1.00 17.02
C ASP A 445 23.46 -2.36 16.45
N SER A 446 22.65 -3.12 17.20
CA SER A 446 22.16 -4.43 16.77
C SER A 446 21.29 -4.39 15.51
N LEU A 447 20.63 -3.26 15.24
CA LEU A 447 19.85 -3.07 14.01
C LEU A 447 20.75 -2.58 12.86
N SER A 448 21.76 -1.75 13.15
CA SER A 448 22.77 -1.32 12.17
C SER A 448 23.62 -2.50 11.69
N GLU A 449 24.08 -3.36 12.58
CA GLU A 449 24.82 -4.59 12.25
C GLU A 449 23.96 -5.52 11.37
N ALA A 450 22.70 -5.75 11.75
CA ALA A 450 21.80 -6.56 10.96
C ALA A 450 21.50 -5.96 9.58
N PHE A 451 21.39 -4.63 9.49
CA PHE A 451 21.21 -3.91 8.24
C PHE A 451 22.41 -4.12 7.31
N ILE A 452 23.66 -3.94 7.83
CA ILE A 452 24.91 -4.12 7.07
C ILE A 452 25.01 -5.56 6.55
N GLU A 453 24.84 -6.58 7.42
CA GLU A 453 24.85 -7.99 6.99
C GLU A 453 23.78 -8.29 5.92
N GLY A 454 22.61 -7.66 6.03
CA GLY A 454 21.55 -7.76 5.01
C GLY A 454 21.98 -7.15 3.67
N MET A 455 22.60 -5.97 3.67
CA MET A 455 23.06 -5.29 2.46
C MET A 455 24.13 -6.10 1.74
N GLU A 456 25.12 -6.66 2.45
CA GLU A 456 26.14 -7.55 1.90
C GLU A 456 25.51 -8.77 1.20
N GLN A 457 24.53 -9.43 1.85
CA GLN A 457 23.82 -10.55 1.24
C GLN A 457 23.03 -10.14 -0.01
N PHE A 458 22.57 -8.90 -0.09
CA PHE A 458 21.90 -8.36 -1.27
C PHE A 458 22.86 -8.04 -2.39
N GLY A 459 24.09 -7.58 -2.09
CA GLY A 459 25.18 -7.38 -3.05
C GLY A 459 25.52 -8.65 -3.83
N HIS A 460 25.48 -9.81 -3.19
CA HIS A 460 25.64 -11.11 -3.85
C HIS A 460 24.53 -11.44 -4.87
N ARG A 461 23.35 -10.84 -4.76
CA ARG A 461 22.19 -11.09 -5.65
C ARG A 461 22.03 -10.01 -6.73
N ILE A 462 22.36 -8.79 -6.38
CA ILE A 462 22.31 -7.60 -7.24
C ILE A 462 23.69 -6.95 -7.13
N PRO A 463 24.62 -7.24 -8.06
CA PRO A 463 25.96 -6.65 -8.00
C PRO A 463 25.91 -5.12 -7.91
N GLY A 464 26.63 -4.55 -6.96
CA GLY A 464 26.64 -3.13 -6.66
C GLY A 464 25.52 -2.65 -5.71
N PHE A 465 24.71 -3.55 -5.15
CA PHE A 465 23.67 -3.16 -4.18
C PHE A 465 24.27 -2.63 -2.87
N ASP A 466 25.41 -3.17 -2.46
CA ASP A 466 26.21 -2.82 -1.30
C ASP A 466 27.42 -1.92 -1.65
N ASP A 467 27.39 -1.23 -2.80
CA ASP A 467 28.45 -0.29 -3.20
C ASP A 467 28.54 0.88 -2.22
N ALA A 468 29.76 1.29 -1.87
CA ALA A 468 30.03 2.39 -0.95
C ALA A 468 29.36 3.71 -1.36
N ASN A 469 29.15 3.94 -2.66
CA ASN A 469 28.50 5.13 -3.19
C ASN A 469 26.95 5.06 -3.18
N ALA A 470 26.34 3.93 -2.81
CA ALA A 470 24.90 3.88 -2.54
C ALA A 470 24.55 4.89 -1.45
N VAL A 471 23.32 5.41 -1.48
CA VAL A 471 22.89 6.44 -0.53
C VAL A 471 21.90 5.84 0.44
N VAL A 472 22.13 6.03 1.74
CA VAL A 472 21.19 5.69 2.80
C VAL A 472 20.60 6.95 3.40
N SER A 473 19.31 6.92 3.71
CA SER A 473 18.61 8.04 4.34
C SER A 473 17.60 7.53 5.38
N GLY A 474 17.44 8.25 6.46
CA GLY A 474 16.67 7.78 7.60
C GLY A 474 15.69 8.78 8.15
N ILE A 475 14.78 8.22 8.92
CA ILE A 475 14.49 6.80 9.25
C ILE A 475 13.18 6.36 8.61
N GLU A 476 13.12 5.15 8.05
CA GLU A 476 11.84 4.52 7.72
C GLU A 476 11.36 3.68 8.90
N SER A 477 10.64 4.32 9.81
CA SER A 477 10.12 3.75 11.05
C SER A 477 8.69 3.20 10.90
N ARG A 478 7.96 3.65 9.85
CA ARG A 478 6.52 3.46 9.71
C ARG A 478 6.14 2.45 8.62
N THR A 479 6.80 1.31 8.60
CA THR A 479 6.57 0.25 7.59
C THR A 479 5.28 -0.53 7.82
N SER A 480 4.85 -0.65 9.08
CA SER A 480 3.59 -1.28 9.50
C SER A 480 3.20 -0.81 10.90
N SER A 481 1.92 -0.98 11.26
CA SER A 481 1.46 -0.66 12.61
C SER A 481 2.19 -1.50 13.66
N PRO A 482 2.77 -0.88 14.70
CA PRO A 482 3.31 -1.60 15.87
C PRO A 482 2.21 -2.04 16.85
N VAL A 483 0.95 -1.71 16.56
CA VAL A 483 -0.21 -1.98 17.40
C VAL A 483 -1.24 -2.79 16.61
N ARG A 484 -1.94 -3.68 17.30
CA ARG A 484 -3.17 -4.31 16.84
C ARG A 484 -4.33 -3.84 17.71
N ILE A 485 -5.37 -3.28 17.10
CA ILE A 485 -6.64 -3.03 17.77
C ILE A 485 -7.46 -4.31 17.64
N VAL A 486 -7.71 -4.97 18.77
CA VAL A 486 -8.35 -6.30 18.78
C VAL A 486 -9.80 -6.21 18.29
N ARG A 487 -10.19 -7.15 17.44
CA ARG A 487 -11.57 -7.33 16.96
C ARG A 487 -11.96 -8.80 16.95
N ASP A 488 -13.22 -9.07 17.21
CA ASP A 488 -13.80 -10.41 17.22
C ASP A 488 -14.13 -10.93 15.80
N ASP A 489 -14.77 -12.09 15.71
CA ASP A 489 -15.19 -12.69 14.43
C ASP A 489 -16.25 -11.88 13.69
N THR A 490 -16.98 -10.98 14.38
CA THR A 490 -17.92 -10.02 13.80
C THR A 490 -17.23 -8.73 13.34
N LEU A 491 -15.91 -8.66 13.45
CA LEU A 491 -15.02 -7.52 13.18
C LEU A 491 -15.24 -6.33 14.12
N GLN A 492 -15.89 -6.51 15.26
CA GLN A 492 -16.09 -5.47 16.27
C GLN A 492 -14.99 -5.51 17.34
N ALA A 493 -14.66 -4.34 17.87
CA ALA A 493 -13.81 -4.21 19.05
C ALA A 493 -14.59 -4.61 20.32
N ASN A 494 -13.93 -4.52 21.48
CA ASN A 494 -14.58 -4.65 22.79
C ASN A 494 -15.67 -3.59 23.06
N ILE A 495 -15.70 -2.51 22.31
CA ILE A 495 -16.80 -1.54 22.27
C ILE A 495 -17.73 -1.91 21.12
N ARG A 496 -18.95 -2.35 21.42
CA ARG A 496 -19.94 -2.74 20.40
C ARG A 496 -20.25 -1.59 19.46
N GLY A 497 -20.25 -1.86 18.15
CA GLY A 497 -20.48 -0.85 17.12
C GLY A 497 -19.20 -0.18 16.62
N VAL A 498 -18.03 -0.46 17.22
CA VAL A 498 -16.73 -0.01 16.73
C VAL A 498 -16.06 -1.13 15.93
N TYR A 499 -15.67 -0.84 14.68
CA TYR A 499 -15.06 -1.77 13.72
C TYR A 499 -13.63 -1.35 13.39
N PRO A 500 -12.59 -1.89 14.05
CA PRO A 500 -11.20 -1.64 13.68
C PRO A 500 -10.91 -2.15 12.27
N CYS A 501 -10.30 -1.32 11.43
CA CYS A 501 -10.15 -1.59 10.01
C CYS A 501 -8.79 -1.15 9.46
N GLY A 502 -8.25 -1.95 8.54
CA GLY A 502 -7.10 -1.61 7.74
C GLY A 502 -5.76 -1.74 8.45
N GLU A 503 -4.79 -0.97 7.95
CA GLU A 503 -3.39 -1.06 8.38
C GLU A 503 -3.18 -0.53 9.80
N GLY A 504 -3.81 0.58 10.16
CA GLY A 504 -3.73 1.13 11.51
C GLY A 504 -4.20 0.16 12.57
N ALA A 505 -5.27 -0.56 12.31
CA ALA A 505 -5.79 -1.59 13.19
C ALA A 505 -4.94 -2.89 13.20
N GLY A 506 -3.89 -2.98 12.36
CA GLY A 506 -2.95 -4.11 12.33
C GLY A 506 -3.38 -5.31 11.46
N TYR A 507 -4.38 -5.13 10.56
CA TYR A 507 -4.95 -6.21 9.73
C TYR A 507 -4.57 -6.14 8.25
N ALA A 508 -3.88 -5.09 7.82
CA ALA A 508 -3.43 -4.90 6.44
C ALA A 508 -2.01 -4.34 6.42
N GLY A 509 -1.37 -4.34 5.26
CA GLY A 509 -0.02 -3.83 5.08
C GLY A 509 0.21 -3.21 3.69
N GLY A 510 -0.81 -2.58 3.11
CA GLY A 510 -0.72 -1.90 1.81
C GLY A 510 -2.09 -1.54 1.26
N ILE A 511 -2.13 -0.78 0.16
CA ILE A 511 -3.35 -0.17 -0.42
C ILE A 511 -4.45 -1.21 -0.65
N THR A 512 -4.18 -2.24 -1.44
CA THR A 512 -5.21 -3.24 -1.80
C THR A 512 -5.67 -4.06 -0.60
N SER A 513 -4.75 -4.48 0.28
CA SER A 513 -5.13 -5.24 1.48
C SER A 513 -5.97 -4.41 2.45
N ALA A 514 -5.65 -3.13 2.61
CA ALA A 514 -6.45 -2.20 3.42
C ALA A 514 -7.83 -1.95 2.81
N ALA A 515 -7.90 -1.74 1.49
CA ALA A 515 -9.15 -1.61 0.75
C ALA A 515 -10.04 -2.87 0.88
N MET A 516 -9.45 -4.06 0.72
CA MET A 516 -10.16 -5.35 0.91
C MET A 516 -10.71 -5.51 2.32
N ASP A 517 -9.96 -5.09 3.34
CA ASP A 517 -10.44 -5.11 4.73
C ASP A 517 -11.58 -4.09 4.94
N GLY A 518 -11.51 -2.91 4.30
CA GLY A 518 -12.61 -1.94 4.25
C GLY A 518 -13.88 -2.51 3.63
N VAL A 519 -13.76 -3.20 2.49
CA VAL A 519 -14.88 -3.92 1.86
C VAL A 519 -15.46 -4.97 2.81
N ARG A 520 -14.60 -5.76 3.47
CA ARG A 520 -15.01 -6.79 4.42
C ARG A 520 -15.76 -6.21 5.63
N VAL A 521 -15.33 -5.07 6.14
CA VAL A 521 -16.04 -4.37 7.23
C VAL A 521 -17.38 -3.83 6.75
N ALA A 522 -17.46 -3.28 5.54
CA ALA A 522 -18.73 -2.85 4.95
C ALA A 522 -19.71 -4.02 4.80
N GLU A 523 -19.24 -5.19 4.37
CA GLU A 523 -20.04 -6.42 4.29
C GLU A 523 -20.56 -6.86 5.66
N ALA A 524 -19.73 -6.81 6.70
CA ALA A 524 -20.12 -7.16 8.06
C ALA A 524 -21.23 -6.23 8.58
N ILE A 525 -21.09 -4.92 8.38
CA ILE A 525 -22.11 -3.94 8.72
C ILE A 525 -23.40 -4.21 7.94
N ALA A 526 -23.30 -4.39 6.63
CA ALA A 526 -24.46 -4.63 5.77
C ALA A 526 -25.18 -5.95 6.11
N SER A 527 -24.44 -6.99 6.50
CA SER A 527 -25.04 -8.26 6.92
C SER A 527 -25.87 -8.16 8.22
N CYS A 528 -25.59 -7.15 9.05
CA CYS A 528 -26.34 -6.89 10.28
C CYS A 528 -27.51 -5.93 10.08
N TYR A 529 -27.30 -4.88 9.28
CA TYR A 529 -28.20 -3.74 9.20
C TYR A 529 -28.89 -3.63 7.85
N ALA A 530 -30.13 -3.13 7.86
CA ALA A 530 -30.83 -2.64 6.67
C ALA A 530 -30.18 -1.32 6.20
N PRO A 531 -30.28 -0.96 4.90
CA PRO A 531 -29.87 0.35 4.41
C PRO A 531 -30.54 1.49 5.20
N PHE A 532 -29.81 2.61 5.32
CA PHE A 532 -30.29 3.74 6.12
C PHE A 532 -31.53 4.39 5.49
N SER A 533 -32.59 4.56 6.28
CA SER A 533 -33.83 5.23 5.87
C SER A 533 -34.15 6.37 6.83
N GLU A 534 -34.48 7.55 6.32
CA GLU A 534 -34.88 8.72 7.14
C GLU A 534 -36.31 8.56 7.76
N THR A 535 -37.05 7.52 7.40
CA THR A 535 -38.43 7.30 7.82
C THR A 535 -38.58 6.70 9.23
N GLY A 536 -37.58 6.87 10.10
CA GLY A 536 -37.59 6.50 11.51
C GLY A 536 -37.80 7.72 12.44
N LYS A 537 -38.75 8.63 12.10
CA LYS A 537 -39.32 9.62 13.06
C LYS A 537 -40.60 9.11 13.64
#